data_ea997695d0452ecf07f11c9ae9eedd93
#
_entry.id   ea997695d0452ecf07f11c9ae9eedd93
#
_cell.length_a   1.000
_cell.length_b   1.000
_cell.length_c   1.000
_cell.angle_alpha   90.00
_cell.angle_beta   90.00
_cell.angle_gamma   90.00
#
_symmetry.space_group_name_H-M   'P 1'
#
loop_
_entity.id
_entity.type
_entity.pdbx_description
1 polymer ?
#
loop_
_entity_poly.entity_id
_entity_poly.type
_entity_poly.pdbx_seq_one_letter_code
_entity_poly.pdbx_strand_id
1 'polypeptide(L)'
;SKAPSLHEPEHAMSTQPAPITATAPAAAAASATTLSISQQIAEFAAGLTPEAIPAAVRENAKLHVLDVCGTALAATRFDFAQHALAGISNIAEGGNNSVIGMNVKLPMRDAVLMNGILAHGLDYDDTHPGAIVHPTSSAFPCSLGVAEKRDASGADLLMAYILGVEIATRLGVAAAGTMHTQGFHTTGIAGHFGCAVAAGKLFNLSPQRLQYAQGFAGSTASAISEHRADGAWNKRLHPAWAGVGGITAAGLASGGFVGTRKIYEGADGIFRSHTGTRFNEVDMGAMTRRLGEEWLLNEVAIKPFPICHLLHACADSALAIRRKHNIKPEDIVKVRALLHPETFHYIAEPPEMRRRPVSDYMAKFSVQFVLAACFVRGRFGFAELETDALNDPQILALAQKVHHEADPDSAFPKYFSGGVVVTTKDGRELVHMEKINRGAGERALSAEDITEKFFDNATLVISKPQAERIRKAVLDMDRHGARDLARTLALN
;
A
#
# COMPACT_ATOMS: atom_id res chain seq x y z
N SER A 1 46.75 4.25 -60.24
CA SER A 1 46.29 2.97 -59.68
C SER A 1 44.83 3.06 -59.27
N LYS A 2 44.02 2.30 -60.01
CA LYS A 2 42.55 2.27 -59.88
C LYS A 2 42.14 1.41 -58.68
N ALA A 3 41.19 1.86 -57.89
CA ALA A 3 40.46 1.05 -56.92
C ALA A 3 39.31 0.30 -57.63
N PRO A 4 38.96 -0.93 -57.19
CA PRO A 4 37.87 -1.70 -57.78
C PRO A 4 36.52 -1.35 -57.12
N SER A 5 35.49 -1.31 -57.96
CA SER A 5 34.06 -1.17 -57.64
C SER A 5 33.53 -2.40 -56.94
N LEU A 6 32.79 -2.20 -55.81
CA LEU A 6 32.01 -3.25 -55.18
C LEU A 6 30.57 -3.24 -55.73
N HIS A 7 30.16 -4.41 -56.22
CA HIS A 7 28.81 -4.74 -56.66
C HIS A 7 27.90 -4.90 -55.42
N GLU A 8 26.75 -4.26 -55.47
CA GLU A 8 25.60 -4.58 -54.63
C GLU A 8 24.94 -5.89 -55.09
N PRO A 9 24.44 -6.76 -54.19
CA PRO A 9 23.39 -7.70 -54.53
C PRO A 9 22.07 -7.28 -53.92
N GLU A 10 21.11 -6.91 -54.77
CA GLU A 10 19.68 -7.00 -54.47
C GLU A 10 19.30 -8.43 -54.16
N HIS A 11 18.75 -8.66 -52.98
CA HIS A 11 17.70 -9.64 -52.74
C HIS A 11 16.99 -9.36 -51.42
N ALA A 12 15.89 -8.62 -51.53
CA ALA A 12 14.87 -8.55 -50.53
C ALA A 12 14.13 -9.90 -50.47
N MET A 13 14.38 -10.69 -49.45
CA MET A 13 13.49 -11.78 -49.06
C MET A 13 12.67 -11.37 -47.87
N SER A 14 11.42 -10.95 -48.16
CA SER A 14 10.33 -10.84 -47.18
C SER A 14 9.99 -12.26 -46.70
N THR A 15 10.43 -12.61 -45.52
CA THR A 15 9.93 -13.80 -44.79
C THR A 15 8.96 -13.34 -43.70
N GLN A 16 7.66 -13.28 -44.04
CA GLN A 16 6.64 -13.32 -43.01
C GLN A 16 6.75 -14.68 -42.27
N PRO A 17 6.81 -14.71 -40.92
CA PRO A 17 6.76 -15.98 -40.21
C PRO A 17 5.37 -16.58 -40.38
N ALA A 18 5.32 -17.84 -40.70
CA ALA A 18 4.11 -18.65 -40.79
C ALA A 18 3.38 -18.64 -39.44
N PRO A 19 2.02 -18.67 -39.40
CA PRO A 19 1.27 -18.71 -38.15
C PRO A 19 1.58 -20.03 -37.43
N ILE A 20 2.10 -19.89 -36.20
CA ILE A 20 2.28 -21.04 -35.30
C ILE A 20 0.86 -21.43 -34.83
N THR A 21 0.30 -22.45 -35.44
CA THR A 21 -0.88 -23.14 -34.94
C THR A 21 -0.48 -23.97 -33.71
N ALA A 22 -0.60 -23.36 -32.53
CA ALA A 22 -0.51 -24.12 -31.30
C ALA A 22 -1.73 -25.04 -31.20
N THR A 23 -1.55 -26.32 -31.43
CA THR A 23 -2.53 -27.36 -31.13
C THR A 23 -2.73 -27.39 -29.62
N ALA A 24 -3.92 -26.96 -29.17
CA ALA A 24 -4.34 -27.12 -27.78
C ALA A 24 -4.38 -28.63 -27.45
N PRO A 25 -3.87 -29.05 -26.28
CA PRO A 25 -4.04 -30.43 -25.84
C PRO A 25 -5.53 -30.75 -25.67
N ALA A 26 -5.94 -31.92 -26.16
CA ALA A 26 -7.30 -32.42 -26.16
C ALA A 26 -7.90 -32.35 -24.75
N ALA A 27 -9.16 -31.88 -24.67
CA ALA A 27 -9.94 -31.80 -23.47
C ALA A 27 -10.12 -33.18 -22.85
N ALA A 28 -9.57 -33.39 -21.65
CA ALA A 28 -9.93 -34.51 -20.79
C ALA A 28 -11.33 -34.28 -20.24
N ALA A 29 -12.10 -35.36 -20.14
CA ALA A 29 -13.53 -35.43 -19.81
C ALA A 29 -13.95 -34.54 -18.61
N ALA A 30 -15.08 -33.84 -18.80
CA ALA A 30 -15.72 -32.98 -17.83
C ALA A 30 -16.28 -33.77 -16.63
N SER A 31 -15.57 -33.83 -15.53
CA SER A 31 -16.18 -33.82 -14.21
C SER A 31 -16.64 -32.37 -13.96
N ALA A 32 -17.70 -32.14 -13.18
CA ALA A 32 -18.12 -30.79 -12.79
C ALA A 32 -16.94 -30.08 -12.11
N THR A 33 -16.14 -29.38 -12.88
CA THR A 33 -14.89 -28.75 -12.43
C THR A 33 -15.25 -27.48 -11.70
N THR A 34 -15.11 -27.47 -10.39
CA THR A 34 -15.13 -26.26 -9.59
C THR A 34 -14.17 -25.24 -10.23
N LEU A 35 -14.65 -24.04 -10.55
CA LEU A 35 -13.84 -22.99 -11.14
C LEU A 35 -12.64 -22.67 -10.23
N SER A 36 -11.47 -22.49 -10.82
CA SER A 36 -10.30 -22.03 -10.07
C SER A 36 -10.56 -20.65 -9.43
N ILE A 37 -9.84 -20.34 -8.34
CA ILE A 37 -9.94 -19.02 -7.68
C ILE A 37 -9.69 -17.90 -8.69
N SER A 38 -8.63 -18.02 -9.50
CA SER A 38 -8.29 -17.02 -10.52
C SER A 38 -9.37 -16.84 -11.59
N GLN A 39 -10.10 -17.90 -11.92
CA GLN A 39 -11.21 -17.84 -12.87
C GLN A 39 -12.42 -17.13 -12.26
N GLN A 40 -12.81 -17.46 -11.02
CA GLN A 40 -13.90 -16.79 -10.31
C GLN A 40 -13.66 -15.28 -10.20
N ILE A 41 -12.44 -14.87 -9.82
CA ILE A 41 -12.02 -13.47 -9.77
C ILE A 41 -12.10 -12.83 -11.16
N ALA A 42 -11.62 -13.52 -12.20
CA ALA A 42 -11.62 -13.01 -13.57
C ALA A 42 -13.03 -12.79 -14.12
N GLU A 43 -13.94 -13.71 -13.86
CA GLU A 43 -15.35 -13.58 -14.26
C GLU A 43 -16.05 -12.43 -13.54
N PHE A 44 -15.83 -12.31 -12.22
CA PHE A 44 -16.31 -11.18 -11.44
C PHE A 44 -15.78 -9.85 -11.97
N ALA A 45 -14.47 -9.73 -12.14
CA ALA A 45 -13.84 -8.50 -12.59
C ALA A 45 -14.27 -8.10 -14.00
N ALA A 46 -14.41 -9.05 -14.92
CA ALA A 46 -14.87 -8.77 -16.27
C ALA A 46 -16.33 -8.25 -16.28
N GLY A 47 -17.19 -8.82 -15.46
CA GLY A 47 -18.61 -8.44 -15.35
C GLY A 47 -18.89 -7.18 -14.53
N LEU A 48 -17.93 -6.71 -13.72
CA LEU A 48 -18.13 -5.56 -12.85
C LEU A 48 -18.32 -4.26 -13.66
N THR A 49 -19.29 -3.44 -13.25
CA THR A 49 -19.51 -2.08 -13.80
C THR A 49 -19.46 -1.06 -12.65
N PRO A 50 -19.19 0.24 -12.93
CA PRO A 50 -19.19 1.27 -11.90
C PRO A 50 -20.51 1.34 -11.08
N GLU A 51 -21.65 1.11 -11.74
CA GLU A 51 -22.99 1.17 -11.15
C GLU A 51 -23.27 -0.03 -10.21
N ALA A 52 -22.61 -1.17 -10.46
CA ALA A 52 -22.74 -2.36 -9.62
C ALA A 52 -22.06 -2.20 -8.24
N ILE A 53 -21.16 -1.23 -8.09
CA ILE A 53 -20.51 -0.94 -6.82
C ILE A 53 -21.44 -0.06 -5.98
N PRO A 54 -21.76 -0.42 -4.73
CA PRO A 54 -22.61 0.40 -3.87
C PRO A 54 -22.07 1.84 -3.71
N ALA A 55 -22.99 2.82 -3.72
CA ALA A 55 -22.61 4.24 -3.62
C ALA A 55 -21.74 4.53 -2.38
N ALA A 56 -22.07 3.94 -1.23
CA ALA A 56 -21.29 4.12 0.00
C ALA A 56 -19.83 3.63 -0.16
N VAL A 57 -19.60 2.53 -0.89
CA VAL A 57 -18.26 2.01 -1.18
C VAL A 57 -17.50 2.98 -2.09
N ARG A 58 -18.17 3.52 -3.13
CA ARG A 58 -17.55 4.51 -4.02
C ARG A 58 -17.16 5.80 -3.28
N GLU A 59 -18.04 6.32 -2.42
CA GLU A 59 -17.73 7.52 -1.63
C GLU A 59 -16.60 7.27 -0.63
N ASN A 60 -16.60 6.12 0.05
CA ASN A 60 -15.49 5.74 0.93
C ASN A 60 -14.16 5.61 0.15
N ALA A 61 -14.19 5.00 -1.03
CA ALA A 61 -13.04 4.87 -1.91
C ALA A 61 -12.41 6.23 -2.28
N LYS A 62 -13.24 7.24 -2.57
CA LYS A 62 -12.75 8.61 -2.85
C LYS A 62 -12.03 9.23 -1.65
N LEU A 63 -12.46 8.93 -0.43
CA LEU A 63 -11.77 9.39 0.79
C LEU A 63 -10.39 8.75 0.95
N HIS A 64 -10.25 7.45 0.65
CA HIS A 64 -8.94 6.79 0.61
C HIS A 64 -8.03 7.36 -0.48
N VAL A 65 -8.58 7.67 -1.66
CA VAL A 65 -7.84 8.36 -2.73
C VAL A 65 -7.40 9.75 -2.28
N LEU A 66 -8.27 10.51 -1.59
CA LEU A 66 -7.94 11.82 -1.06
C LEU A 66 -6.78 11.75 -0.06
N ASP A 67 -6.85 10.79 0.86
CA ASP A 67 -5.82 10.55 1.85
C ASP A 67 -4.46 10.25 1.22
N VAL A 68 -4.41 9.29 0.28
CA VAL A 68 -3.16 8.91 -0.37
C VAL A 68 -2.61 10.02 -1.27
N CYS A 69 -3.46 10.85 -1.89
CA CYS A 69 -3.01 12.02 -2.64
C CYS A 69 -2.33 13.05 -1.73
N GLY A 70 -2.90 13.33 -0.56
CA GLY A 70 -2.28 14.19 0.45
C GLY A 70 -0.92 13.65 0.90
N THR A 71 -0.86 12.36 1.19
CA THR A 71 0.39 11.69 1.60
C THR A 71 1.44 11.74 0.48
N ALA A 72 1.06 11.48 -0.78
CA ALA A 72 1.96 11.52 -1.92
C ALA A 72 2.49 12.94 -2.19
N LEU A 73 1.64 13.97 -2.06
CA LEU A 73 2.07 15.37 -2.15
C LEU A 73 3.11 15.69 -1.08
N ALA A 74 2.83 15.41 0.19
CA ALA A 74 3.78 15.63 1.29
C ALA A 74 5.11 14.90 1.06
N ALA A 75 5.07 13.70 0.49
CA ALA A 75 6.25 12.89 0.22
C ALA A 75 7.25 13.56 -0.74
N THR A 76 6.79 14.43 -1.64
CA THR A 76 7.66 15.10 -2.62
C THR A 76 8.74 15.98 -2.01
N ARG A 77 8.58 16.44 -0.76
CA ARG A 77 9.58 17.27 -0.05
C ARG A 77 10.75 16.48 0.54
N PHE A 78 10.66 15.15 0.59
CA PHE A 78 11.65 14.29 1.25
C PHE A 78 12.70 13.78 0.27
N ASP A 79 13.94 13.57 0.76
CA ASP A 79 15.11 13.18 -0.04
C ASP A 79 14.86 11.90 -0.86
N PHE A 80 14.19 10.91 -0.28
CA PHE A 80 13.92 9.66 -0.98
C PHE A 80 13.13 9.87 -2.29
N ALA A 81 12.25 10.87 -2.34
CA ALA A 81 11.48 11.18 -3.53
C ALA A 81 12.36 11.74 -4.65
N GLN A 82 13.31 12.63 -4.31
CA GLN A 82 14.25 13.20 -5.27
C GLN A 82 15.23 12.13 -5.78
N HIS A 83 15.73 11.28 -4.91
CA HIS A 83 16.60 10.16 -5.29
C HIS A 83 15.88 9.13 -6.16
N ALA A 84 14.62 8.81 -5.83
CA ALA A 84 13.81 7.91 -6.65
C ALA A 84 13.57 8.49 -8.05
N LEU A 85 13.17 9.78 -8.14
CA LEU A 85 12.97 10.45 -9.43
C LEU A 85 14.26 10.47 -10.27
N ALA A 86 15.40 10.80 -9.66
CA ALA A 86 16.68 10.80 -10.35
C ALA A 86 17.04 9.41 -10.89
N GLY A 87 16.88 8.36 -10.06
CA GLY A 87 17.12 6.98 -10.47
C GLY A 87 16.22 6.50 -11.60
N ILE A 88 14.93 6.79 -11.51
CA ILE A 88 13.95 6.47 -12.56
C ILE A 88 14.28 7.23 -13.86
N SER A 89 14.59 8.52 -13.78
CA SER A 89 14.90 9.35 -14.93
C SER A 89 16.16 8.89 -15.69
N ASN A 90 17.09 8.21 -15.03
CA ASN A 90 18.28 7.65 -15.67
C ASN A 90 17.96 6.49 -16.64
N ILE A 91 16.81 5.85 -16.51
CA ILE A 91 16.41 4.69 -17.31
C ILE A 91 15.11 4.90 -18.09
N ALA A 92 14.35 5.95 -17.75
CA ALA A 92 13.09 6.27 -18.41
C ALA A 92 13.34 7.04 -19.71
N GLU A 93 12.62 6.70 -20.77
CA GLU A 93 12.66 7.40 -22.07
C GLU A 93 11.26 7.88 -22.46
N GLY A 94 11.11 9.20 -22.62
CA GLY A 94 9.85 9.83 -23.05
C GLY A 94 8.72 9.68 -22.03
N GLY A 95 7.49 9.58 -22.54
CA GLY A 95 6.30 9.35 -21.72
C GLY A 95 5.43 10.57 -21.51
N ASN A 96 4.14 10.31 -21.19
CA ASN A 96 3.12 11.37 -21.04
C ASN A 96 2.28 11.19 -19.76
N ASN A 97 2.61 10.21 -18.90
CA ASN A 97 1.88 9.99 -17.67
C ASN A 97 2.37 10.93 -16.56
N SER A 98 1.43 11.37 -15.74
CA SER A 98 1.64 12.34 -14.68
C SER A 98 2.28 11.74 -13.44
N VAL A 99 3.10 12.53 -12.77
CA VAL A 99 3.61 12.23 -11.42
C VAL A 99 2.94 13.18 -10.43
N ILE A 100 2.40 12.63 -9.34
CA ILE A 100 1.69 13.39 -8.30
C ILE A 100 2.64 14.40 -7.65
N GLY A 101 2.22 15.67 -7.60
CA GLY A 101 2.99 16.73 -6.93
C GLY A 101 4.27 17.15 -7.65
N MET A 102 4.52 16.67 -8.87
CA MET A 102 5.74 16.96 -9.62
C MET A 102 5.42 17.37 -11.06
N ASN A 103 6.10 18.43 -11.55
CA ASN A 103 6.00 18.86 -12.95
C ASN A 103 6.93 18.01 -13.84
N VAL A 104 6.62 16.72 -13.94
CA VAL A 104 7.36 15.75 -14.75
C VAL A 104 6.41 14.75 -15.40
N LYS A 105 6.75 14.30 -16.62
CA LYS A 105 6.03 13.25 -17.33
C LYS A 105 6.97 12.07 -17.55
N LEU A 106 6.46 10.88 -17.30
CA LEU A 106 7.20 9.63 -17.42
C LEU A 106 6.43 8.60 -18.27
N PRO A 107 7.10 7.54 -18.77
CA PRO A 107 6.40 6.36 -19.27
C PRO A 107 5.44 5.82 -18.22
N MET A 108 4.34 5.20 -18.65
CA MET A 108 3.27 4.75 -17.74
C MET A 108 3.79 3.94 -16.54
N ARG A 109 4.66 2.93 -16.77
CA ARG A 109 5.18 2.09 -15.67
C ARG A 109 6.08 2.89 -14.72
N ASP A 110 6.87 3.81 -15.24
CA ASP A 110 7.78 4.64 -14.44
C ASP A 110 7.02 5.71 -13.65
N ALA A 111 5.96 6.28 -14.23
CA ALA A 111 5.05 7.16 -13.49
C ALA A 111 4.32 6.42 -12.35
N VAL A 112 3.87 5.18 -12.60
CA VAL A 112 3.26 4.32 -11.56
C VAL A 112 4.27 3.97 -10.49
N LEU A 113 5.51 3.64 -10.86
CA LEU A 113 6.60 3.40 -9.92
C LEU A 113 6.82 4.60 -9.01
N MET A 114 6.96 5.79 -9.61
CA MET A 114 7.17 7.02 -8.85
C MET A 114 5.99 7.36 -7.94
N ASN A 115 4.76 7.30 -8.47
CA ASN A 115 3.56 7.59 -7.71
C ASN A 115 3.33 6.60 -6.55
N GLY A 116 3.66 5.33 -6.72
CA GLY A 116 3.60 4.33 -5.66
C GLY A 116 4.64 4.55 -4.57
N ILE A 117 5.87 4.96 -4.93
CA ILE A 117 6.91 5.37 -3.98
C ILE A 117 6.44 6.59 -3.17
N LEU A 118 5.84 7.59 -3.80
CA LEU A 118 5.29 8.75 -3.11
C LEU A 118 4.12 8.38 -2.19
N ALA A 119 3.20 7.56 -2.67
CA ALA A 119 2.01 7.14 -1.92
C ALA A 119 2.36 6.41 -0.63
N HIS A 120 3.37 5.53 -0.65
CA HIS A 120 3.80 4.73 0.51
C HIS A 120 5.00 5.32 1.27
N GLY A 121 5.66 6.31 0.69
CA GLY A 121 6.98 6.79 1.13
C GLY A 121 7.05 7.27 2.57
N LEU A 122 5.95 7.78 3.10
CA LEU A 122 5.87 8.29 4.47
C LEU A 122 5.34 7.26 5.48
N ASP A 123 4.95 6.05 5.03
CA ASP A 123 4.26 5.04 5.85
C ASP A 123 3.01 5.62 6.55
N TYR A 124 2.32 6.50 5.85
CA TYR A 124 1.16 7.26 6.35
C TYR A 124 -0.12 6.97 5.54
N ASP A 125 -0.02 6.09 4.55
CA ASP A 125 -1.12 5.53 3.78
C ASP A 125 -1.94 4.53 4.59
N ASP A 126 -3.07 4.15 4.05
CA ASP A 126 -4.03 3.26 4.70
C ASP A 126 -3.51 1.82 4.91
N THR A 127 -4.20 1.06 5.72
CA THR A 127 -3.87 -0.35 6.02
C THR A 127 -5.15 -1.14 6.27
N HIS A 128 -5.31 -2.30 5.66
CA HIS A 128 -6.29 -3.28 6.11
C HIS A 128 -5.67 -4.13 7.23
N PRO A 129 -6.15 -4.03 8.49
CA PRO A 129 -5.48 -4.68 9.62
C PRO A 129 -5.40 -6.19 9.47
N GLY A 130 -6.53 -6.87 9.23
CA GLY A 130 -6.59 -8.32 9.10
C GLY A 130 -5.81 -8.90 7.90
N ALA A 131 -5.58 -8.10 6.85
CA ALA A 131 -4.77 -8.49 5.70
C ALA A 131 -3.28 -8.16 5.87
N ILE A 132 -2.94 -7.21 6.75
CA ILE A 132 -1.61 -6.59 6.88
C ILE A 132 -1.11 -6.06 5.52
N VAL A 133 -2.00 -5.35 4.81
CA VAL A 133 -1.76 -4.82 3.46
C VAL A 133 -2.07 -3.33 3.43
N HIS A 134 -1.24 -2.54 2.76
CA HIS A 134 -1.46 -1.13 2.42
C HIS A 134 -2.01 -1.06 0.97
N PRO A 135 -3.32 -1.21 0.76
CA PRO A 135 -3.82 -1.52 -0.58
C PRO A 135 -3.84 -0.31 -1.51
N THR A 136 -4.15 0.88 -0.99
CA THR A 136 -4.31 2.09 -1.82
C THR A 136 -3.00 2.53 -2.45
N SER A 137 -1.87 2.36 -1.77
CA SER A 137 -0.55 2.78 -2.27
C SER A 137 -0.06 2.01 -3.51
N SER A 138 -0.62 0.85 -3.80
CA SER A 138 -0.38 0.12 -5.06
C SER A 138 -1.53 0.29 -6.06
N ALA A 139 -2.77 0.11 -5.60
CA ALA A 139 -3.94 0.07 -6.46
C ALA A 139 -4.27 1.43 -7.11
N PHE A 140 -4.17 2.55 -6.37
CA PHE A 140 -4.48 3.86 -6.93
C PHE A 140 -3.44 4.32 -7.94
N PRO A 141 -2.12 4.33 -7.67
CA PRO A 141 -1.11 4.67 -8.68
C PRO A 141 -1.19 3.82 -9.95
N CYS A 142 -1.41 2.51 -9.81
CA CYS A 142 -1.60 1.60 -10.93
C CYS A 142 -2.81 2.00 -11.78
N SER A 143 -3.98 2.14 -11.13
CA SER A 143 -5.23 2.48 -11.83
C SER A 143 -5.16 3.87 -12.47
N LEU A 144 -4.60 4.87 -11.78
CA LEU A 144 -4.41 6.22 -12.32
C LEU A 144 -3.53 6.20 -13.58
N GLY A 145 -2.38 5.52 -13.51
CA GLY A 145 -1.43 5.46 -14.64
C GLY A 145 -2.03 4.78 -15.87
N VAL A 146 -2.75 3.67 -15.70
CA VAL A 146 -3.42 2.99 -16.80
C VAL A 146 -4.60 3.80 -17.33
N ALA A 147 -5.43 4.35 -16.45
CA ALA A 147 -6.61 5.15 -16.85
C ALA A 147 -6.21 6.43 -17.58
N GLU A 148 -5.16 7.14 -17.12
CA GLU A 148 -4.59 8.31 -17.83
C GLU A 148 -4.10 7.93 -19.23
N LYS A 149 -3.35 6.83 -19.35
CA LYS A 149 -2.84 6.33 -20.64
C LYS A 149 -3.96 5.95 -21.60
N ARG A 150 -5.04 5.33 -21.06
CA ARG A 150 -6.17 4.82 -21.85
C ARG A 150 -7.25 5.88 -22.12
N ASP A 151 -7.13 7.08 -21.55
CA ASP A 151 -8.17 8.11 -21.57
C ASP A 151 -9.51 7.60 -21.04
N ALA A 152 -9.44 6.86 -19.94
CA ALA A 152 -10.62 6.26 -19.33
C ALA A 152 -11.47 7.30 -18.58
N SER A 153 -12.74 6.98 -18.33
CA SER A 153 -13.58 7.78 -17.45
C SER A 153 -13.07 7.70 -16.00
N GLY A 154 -13.37 8.71 -15.21
CA GLY A 154 -13.07 8.67 -13.77
C GLY A 154 -13.88 7.61 -13.02
N ALA A 155 -15.07 7.26 -13.53
CA ALA A 155 -15.86 6.15 -12.99
C ALA A 155 -15.16 4.80 -13.21
N ASP A 156 -14.56 4.58 -14.39
CA ASP A 156 -13.76 3.38 -14.66
C ASP A 156 -12.48 3.36 -13.84
N LEU A 157 -11.82 4.51 -13.67
CA LEU A 157 -10.66 4.64 -12.77
C LEU A 157 -11.03 4.25 -11.33
N LEU A 158 -12.12 4.80 -10.80
CA LEU A 158 -12.58 4.51 -9.44
C LEU A 158 -12.94 3.03 -9.27
N MET A 159 -13.67 2.44 -10.23
CA MET A 159 -13.98 1.02 -10.25
C MET A 159 -12.73 0.15 -10.26
N ALA A 160 -11.76 0.44 -11.11
CA ALA A 160 -10.52 -0.33 -11.20
C ALA A 160 -9.68 -0.22 -9.90
N TYR A 161 -9.62 0.97 -9.29
CA TYR A 161 -8.99 1.17 -8.00
C TYR A 161 -9.67 0.32 -6.91
N ILE A 162 -10.99 0.38 -6.78
CA ILE A 162 -11.75 -0.42 -5.81
C ILE A 162 -11.49 -1.91 -6.02
N LEU A 163 -11.54 -2.37 -7.26
CA LEU A 163 -11.25 -3.76 -7.62
C LEU A 163 -9.83 -4.17 -7.22
N GLY A 164 -8.85 -3.31 -7.45
CA GLY A 164 -7.46 -3.56 -7.05
C GLY A 164 -7.29 -3.67 -5.54
N VAL A 165 -7.93 -2.79 -4.77
CA VAL A 165 -7.98 -2.86 -3.30
C VAL A 165 -8.63 -4.16 -2.84
N GLU A 166 -9.76 -4.51 -3.44
CA GLU A 166 -10.53 -5.70 -3.05
C GLU A 166 -9.73 -6.99 -3.22
N ILE A 167 -9.08 -7.17 -4.36
CA ILE A 167 -8.30 -8.39 -4.63
C ILE A 167 -7.03 -8.45 -3.76
N ALA A 168 -6.32 -7.34 -3.59
CA ALA A 168 -5.14 -7.29 -2.73
C ALA A 168 -5.49 -7.59 -1.26
N THR A 169 -6.57 -7.03 -0.76
CA THR A 169 -7.03 -7.24 0.63
C THR A 169 -7.46 -8.68 0.86
N ARG A 170 -8.22 -9.27 -0.05
CA ARG A 170 -8.66 -10.67 0.03
C ARG A 170 -7.48 -11.64 0.06
N LEU A 171 -6.44 -11.38 -0.73
CA LEU A 171 -5.22 -12.20 -0.70
C LEU A 171 -4.53 -12.10 0.68
N GLY A 172 -4.42 -10.90 1.24
CA GLY A 172 -3.84 -10.70 2.56
C GLY A 172 -4.66 -11.38 3.67
N VAL A 173 -6.00 -11.29 3.63
CA VAL A 173 -6.91 -11.97 4.57
C VAL A 173 -6.76 -13.48 4.43
N ALA A 174 -6.74 -14.01 3.20
CA ALA A 174 -6.54 -15.43 2.95
C ALA A 174 -5.21 -15.94 3.50
N ALA A 175 -4.15 -15.14 3.39
CA ALA A 175 -2.83 -15.47 3.92
C ALA A 175 -2.76 -15.47 5.45
N ALA A 176 -3.70 -14.86 6.17
CA ALA A 176 -3.81 -14.86 7.63
C ALA A 176 -2.49 -14.46 8.36
N GLY A 177 -1.75 -13.50 7.81
CA GLY A 177 -0.46 -13.04 8.36
C GLY A 177 0.73 -13.98 8.12
N THR A 178 0.52 -15.17 7.53
CA THR A 178 1.59 -16.17 7.35
C THR A 178 2.73 -15.70 6.45
N MET A 179 2.43 -14.97 5.36
CA MET A 179 3.45 -14.36 4.50
C MET A 179 4.30 -13.34 5.27
N HIS A 180 3.66 -12.56 6.12
CA HIS A 180 4.34 -11.55 6.92
C HIS A 180 5.33 -12.17 7.91
N THR A 181 4.94 -13.26 8.58
CA THR A 181 5.83 -14.00 9.49
C THR A 181 6.96 -14.73 8.78
N GLN A 182 6.80 -15.07 7.49
CA GLN A 182 7.88 -15.61 6.65
C GLN A 182 8.89 -14.55 6.18
N GLY A 183 8.70 -13.28 6.55
CA GLY A 183 9.60 -12.19 6.18
C GLY A 183 9.22 -11.47 4.88
N PHE A 184 8.01 -11.66 4.35
CA PHE A 184 7.52 -10.90 3.24
C PHE A 184 6.78 -9.64 3.71
N HIS A 185 6.85 -8.57 2.94
CA HIS A 185 5.93 -7.43 3.06
C HIS A 185 4.69 -7.74 2.21
N THR A 186 3.64 -8.25 2.83
CA THR A 186 2.42 -8.77 2.17
C THR A 186 1.83 -7.78 1.17
N THR A 187 1.98 -6.46 1.42
CA THR A 187 1.56 -5.38 0.50
C THR A 187 2.12 -5.53 -0.90
N GLY A 188 3.43 -5.82 -1.02
CA GLY A 188 4.04 -6.00 -2.34
C GLY A 188 3.51 -7.25 -3.06
N ILE A 189 3.39 -8.37 -2.32
CA ILE A 189 2.87 -9.61 -2.89
C ILE A 189 1.41 -9.42 -3.35
N ALA A 190 0.54 -9.02 -2.44
CA ALA A 190 -0.89 -8.86 -2.69
C ALA A 190 -1.20 -7.78 -3.73
N GLY A 191 -0.45 -6.67 -3.68
CA GLY A 191 -0.57 -5.57 -4.63
C GLY A 191 -0.34 -5.99 -6.08
N HIS A 192 0.57 -6.94 -6.36
CA HIS A 192 0.77 -7.47 -7.72
C HIS A 192 -0.52 -8.04 -8.31
N PHE A 193 -1.27 -8.82 -7.52
CA PHE A 193 -2.53 -9.41 -7.97
C PHE A 193 -3.63 -8.36 -8.12
N GLY A 194 -3.79 -7.49 -7.13
CA GLY A 194 -4.74 -6.38 -7.20
C GLY A 194 -4.50 -5.49 -8.42
N CYS A 195 -3.26 -5.09 -8.65
CA CYS A 195 -2.87 -4.26 -9.79
C CYS A 195 -3.03 -4.99 -11.14
N ALA A 196 -2.75 -6.30 -11.20
CA ALA A 196 -2.96 -7.06 -12.44
C ALA A 196 -4.44 -7.13 -12.86
N VAL A 197 -5.33 -7.30 -11.87
CA VAL A 197 -6.77 -7.32 -12.12
C VAL A 197 -7.29 -5.91 -12.46
N ALA A 198 -6.88 -4.88 -11.72
CA ALA A 198 -7.26 -3.49 -11.98
C ALA A 198 -6.79 -3.01 -13.38
N ALA A 199 -5.53 -3.22 -13.71
CA ALA A 199 -4.99 -2.89 -15.04
C ALA A 199 -5.65 -3.71 -16.14
N GLY A 200 -5.89 -5.01 -15.91
CA GLY A 200 -6.57 -5.88 -16.86
C GLY A 200 -8.00 -5.44 -17.13
N LYS A 201 -8.72 -4.97 -16.10
CA LYS A 201 -10.06 -4.37 -16.25
C LYS A 201 -10.01 -3.13 -17.14
N LEU A 202 -9.09 -2.21 -16.90
CA LEU A 202 -8.91 -0.99 -17.72
C LEU A 202 -8.42 -1.28 -19.15
N PHE A 203 -7.75 -2.42 -19.38
CA PHE A 203 -7.41 -2.90 -20.71
C PHE A 203 -8.57 -3.66 -21.39
N ASN A 204 -9.72 -3.80 -20.75
CA ASN A 204 -10.89 -4.56 -21.22
C ASN A 204 -10.53 -6.02 -21.55
N LEU A 205 -9.75 -6.67 -20.70
CA LEU A 205 -9.36 -8.07 -20.87
C LEU A 205 -10.58 -8.99 -20.68
N SER A 206 -10.66 -10.05 -21.53
CA SER A 206 -11.61 -11.13 -21.32
C SER A 206 -11.32 -11.89 -20.00
N PRO A 207 -12.30 -12.64 -19.45
CA PRO A 207 -12.07 -13.46 -18.25
C PRO A 207 -10.83 -14.36 -18.36
N GLN A 208 -10.65 -15.00 -19.51
CA GLN A 208 -9.47 -15.85 -19.74
C GLN A 208 -8.17 -15.06 -19.65
N ARG A 209 -8.09 -13.86 -20.22
CA ARG A 209 -6.89 -13.03 -20.18
C ARG A 209 -6.66 -12.43 -18.79
N LEU A 210 -7.73 -12.09 -18.06
CA LEU A 210 -7.64 -11.69 -16.65
C LEU A 210 -7.11 -12.83 -15.77
N GLN A 211 -7.48 -14.07 -16.06
CA GLN A 211 -6.94 -15.23 -15.38
C GLN A 211 -5.42 -15.37 -15.65
N TYR A 212 -4.98 -15.19 -16.89
CA TYR A 212 -3.56 -15.22 -17.23
C TYR A 212 -2.77 -14.09 -16.57
N ALA A 213 -3.32 -12.88 -16.49
CA ALA A 213 -2.69 -11.76 -15.81
C ALA A 213 -2.40 -12.07 -14.33
N GLN A 214 -3.35 -12.71 -13.63
CA GLN A 214 -3.13 -13.17 -12.25
C GLN A 214 -2.01 -14.21 -12.18
N GLY A 215 -1.95 -15.13 -13.14
CA GLY A 215 -0.88 -16.13 -13.25
C GLY A 215 0.52 -15.50 -13.37
N PHE A 216 0.66 -14.42 -14.16
CA PHE A 216 1.93 -13.69 -14.29
C PHE A 216 2.24 -12.89 -13.02
N ALA A 217 1.23 -12.26 -12.42
CA ALA A 217 1.41 -11.54 -11.17
C ALA A 217 2.04 -12.42 -10.09
N GLY A 218 1.53 -13.64 -9.92
CA GLY A 218 2.09 -14.58 -8.95
C GLY A 218 3.52 -15.02 -9.24
N SER A 219 3.91 -15.08 -10.52
CA SER A 219 5.30 -15.44 -10.91
C SER A 219 6.31 -14.31 -10.66
N THR A 220 5.85 -13.07 -10.51
CA THR A 220 6.70 -11.88 -10.31
C THR A 220 6.52 -11.20 -8.98
N ALA A 221 5.50 -11.61 -8.20
CA ALA A 221 5.22 -11.04 -6.90
C ALA A 221 6.42 -11.21 -5.96
N SER A 222 6.87 -10.10 -5.38
CA SER A 222 8.02 -10.05 -4.50
C SER A 222 7.83 -8.93 -3.47
N ALA A 223 8.56 -8.97 -2.41
CA ALA A 223 8.80 -7.93 -1.41
C ALA A 223 9.31 -8.58 -0.13
N ILE A 224 10.59 -8.46 0.17
CA ILE A 224 11.16 -8.98 1.41
C ILE A 224 11.36 -7.87 2.44
N SER A 225 11.24 -8.23 3.71
CA SER A 225 11.20 -7.27 4.82
C SER A 225 12.56 -6.98 5.47
N GLU A 226 13.68 -7.34 4.83
CA GLU A 226 15.03 -7.16 5.37
C GLU A 226 15.39 -5.68 5.61
N HIS A 227 14.77 -4.73 4.89
CA HIS A 227 14.90 -3.29 5.12
C HIS A 227 14.68 -2.86 6.59
N ARG A 228 14.10 -3.71 7.42
CA ARG A 228 13.90 -3.43 8.85
C ARG A 228 15.19 -3.50 9.65
N ALA A 229 16.18 -4.25 9.17
CA ALA A 229 17.45 -4.43 9.87
C ALA A 229 18.32 -3.16 9.85
N ASP A 230 18.24 -2.38 8.77
CA ASP A 230 19.09 -1.21 8.53
C ASP A 230 18.32 0.09 8.28
N GLY A 231 16.98 0.03 8.22
CA GLY A 231 16.14 1.21 7.96
C GLY A 231 16.19 1.68 6.50
N ALA A 232 16.59 0.80 5.58
CA ALA A 232 16.66 1.10 4.15
C ALA A 232 15.29 1.43 3.55
N TRP A 233 15.28 2.07 2.38
CA TRP A 233 14.07 2.58 1.74
C TRP A 233 13.28 1.54 0.92
N ASN A 234 13.68 0.27 0.96
CA ASN A 234 13.08 -0.81 0.17
C ASN A 234 11.57 -0.96 0.39
N LYS A 235 11.07 -0.73 1.60
CA LYS A 235 9.63 -0.81 1.88
C LYS A 235 8.82 0.12 0.97
N ARG A 236 9.34 1.32 0.71
CA ARG A 236 8.71 2.34 -0.16
C ARG A 236 8.54 1.88 -1.60
N LEU A 237 9.45 1.00 -2.06
CA LEU A 237 9.43 0.41 -3.40
C LEU A 237 8.33 -0.64 -3.56
N HIS A 238 8.00 -1.41 -2.53
CA HIS A 238 7.20 -2.64 -2.66
C HIS A 238 5.82 -2.43 -3.30
N PRO A 239 4.95 -1.50 -2.84
CA PRO A 239 3.65 -1.28 -3.48
C PRO A 239 3.79 -0.65 -4.87
N ALA A 240 4.82 0.16 -5.07
CA ALA A 240 5.12 0.77 -6.36
C ALA A 240 5.51 -0.27 -7.41
N TRP A 241 6.40 -1.21 -7.04
CA TRP A 241 6.79 -2.34 -7.89
C TRP A 241 5.63 -3.29 -8.16
N ALA A 242 4.74 -3.47 -7.19
CA ALA A 242 3.50 -4.21 -7.40
C ALA A 242 2.63 -3.61 -8.52
N GLY A 243 2.55 -2.27 -8.59
CA GLY A 243 1.89 -1.58 -9.69
C GLY A 243 2.55 -1.86 -11.05
N VAL A 244 3.88 -1.78 -11.13
CA VAL A 244 4.65 -2.09 -12.35
C VAL A 244 4.45 -3.54 -12.77
N GLY A 245 4.53 -4.47 -11.80
CA GLY A 245 4.34 -5.91 -12.04
C GLY A 245 2.93 -6.22 -12.53
N GLY A 246 1.91 -5.63 -11.91
CA GLY A 246 0.51 -5.80 -12.31
C GLY A 246 0.22 -5.28 -13.71
N ILE A 247 0.71 -4.09 -14.06
CA ILE A 247 0.58 -3.54 -15.43
C ILE A 247 1.28 -4.43 -16.45
N THR A 248 2.48 -4.92 -16.13
CA THR A 248 3.25 -5.78 -17.00
C THR A 248 2.51 -7.12 -17.23
N ALA A 249 1.96 -7.71 -16.16
CA ALA A 249 1.17 -8.92 -16.22
C ALA A 249 -0.08 -8.76 -17.11
N ALA A 250 -0.84 -7.67 -16.91
CA ALA A 250 -2.01 -7.35 -17.73
C ALA A 250 -1.62 -7.08 -19.20
N GLY A 251 -0.49 -6.40 -19.44
CA GLY A 251 0.05 -6.14 -20.77
C GLY A 251 0.40 -7.41 -21.54
N LEU A 252 1.11 -8.34 -20.90
CA LEU A 252 1.44 -9.65 -21.49
C LEU A 252 0.17 -10.44 -21.82
N ALA A 253 -0.79 -10.49 -20.91
CA ALA A 253 -2.07 -11.15 -21.13
C ALA A 253 -2.87 -10.50 -22.27
N SER A 254 -2.80 -9.18 -22.43
CA SER A 254 -3.46 -8.46 -23.53
C SER A 254 -2.90 -8.87 -24.90
N GLY A 255 -1.59 -9.15 -24.98
CA GLY A 255 -0.93 -9.67 -26.17
C GLY A 255 -1.20 -11.14 -26.46
N GLY A 256 -1.93 -11.84 -25.59
CA GLY A 256 -2.24 -13.28 -25.75
C GLY A 256 -1.18 -14.22 -25.16
N PHE A 257 -0.20 -13.71 -24.39
CA PHE A 257 0.74 -14.56 -23.66
C PHE A 257 -0.03 -15.39 -22.62
N VAL A 258 0.27 -16.69 -22.52
CA VAL A 258 -0.54 -17.64 -21.74
C VAL A 258 0.04 -17.79 -20.34
N GLY A 259 -0.76 -17.44 -19.32
CA GLY A 259 -0.43 -17.53 -17.91
C GLY A 259 -0.98 -18.81 -17.26
N THR A 260 -0.39 -19.17 -16.10
CA THR A 260 -0.91 -20.29 -15.29
C THR A 260 -2.31 -19.97 -14.72
N ARG A 261 -3.15 -21.01 -14.61
CA ARG A 261 -4.56 -20.85 -14.20
C ARG A 261 -4.80 -21.05 -12.71
N LYS A 262 -3.97 -21.85 -12.03
CA LYS A 262 -4.13 -22.21 -10.60
C LYS A 262 -3.08 -21.52 -9.73
N ILE A 263 -2.87 -20.23 -9.98
CA ILE A 263 -1.82 -19.47 -9.29
C ILE A 263 -2.02 -19.38 -7.77
N TYR A 264 -3.26 -19.44 -7.29
CA TYR A 264 -3.55 -19.40 -5.85
C TYR A 264 -3.48 -20.77 -5.21
N GLU A 265 -4.23 -21.75 -5.72
CA GLU A 265 -4.46 -23.07 -5.15
C GLU A 265 -3.56 -24.18 -5.70
N GLY A 266 -2.74 -23.88 -6.69
CA GLY A 266 -1.84 -24.87 -7.30
C GLY A 266 -0.79 -25.42 -6.33
N ALA A 267 -0.22 -26.59 -6.65
CA ALA A 267 0.80 -27.23 -5.83
C ALA A 267 2.03 -26.34 -5.59
N ASP A 268 2.36 -25.47 -6.58
CA ASP A 268 3.43 -24.47 -6.52
C ASP A 268 2.86 -23.04 -6.56
N GLY A 269 1.58 -22.88 -6.18
CA GLY A 269 0.89 -21.58 -6.16
C GLY A 269 1.40 -20.64 -5.08
N ILE A 270 0.94 -19.37 -5.12
CA ILE A 270 1.44 -18.29 -4.27
C ILE A 270 1.32 -18.59 -2.77
N PHE A 271 0.21 -19.19 -2.33
CA PHE A 271 0.07 -19.52 -0.92
C PHE A 271 1.05 -20.60 -0.50
N ARG A 272 1.20 -21.67 -1.29
CA ARG A 272 2.12 -22.75 -0.95
C ARG A 272 3.57 -22.29 -0.91
N SER A 273 3.98 -21.46 -1.86
CA SER A 273 5.37 -21.00 -1.98
C SER A 273 5.74 -19.90 -0.96
N HIS A 274 4.78 -19.11 -0.45
CA HIS A 274 5.06 -17.93 0.36
C HIS A 274 4.63 -18.00 1.83
N THR A 275 3.96 -19.09 2.26
CA THR A 275 3.52 -19.24 3.66
C THR A 275 4.32 -20.25 4.48
N GLY A 276 5.25 -20.95 3.82
CA GLY A 276 6.14 -21.91 4.46
C GLY A 276 5.38 -23.03 5.20
N THR A 277 5.80 -23.34 6.43
CA THR A 277 5.19 -24.38 7.26
C THR A 277 3.78 -24.02 7.75
N ARG A 278 3.36 -22.77 7.64
CA ARG A 278 2.05 -22.28 8.09
C ARG A 278 0.98 -22.32 6.98
N PHE A 279 1.21 -23.05 5.90
CA PHE A 279 0.24 -23.17 4.80
C PHE A 279 -1.14 -23.68 5.24
N ASN A 280 -1.21 -24.50 6.26
CA ASN A 280 -2.47 -25.00 6.83
C ASN A 280 -3.33 -23.92 7.51
N GLU A 281 -2.79 -22.74 7.76
CA GLU A 281 -3.53 -21.58 8.31
C GLU A 281 -4.16 -20.72 7.22
N VAL A 282 -3.84 -20.97 5.95
CA VAL A 282 -4.37 -20.20 4.80
C VAL A 282 -5.86 -20.52 4.57
N ASP A 283 -6.70 -19.50 4.59
CA ASP A 283 -8.11 -19.58 4.18
C ASP A 283 -8.29 -19.17 2.71
N MET A 284 -8.02 -20.09 1.80
CA MET A 284 -8.18 -19.81 0.35
C MET A 284 -9.61 -19.39 -0.02
N GLY A 285 -10.61 -19.82 0.76
CA GLY A 285 -12.02 -19.43 0.55
C GLY A 285 -12.25 -17.93 0.69
N ALA A 286 -11.43 -17.22 1.48
CA ALA A 286 -11.53 -15.77 1.64
C ALA A 286 -11.32 -15.01 0.32
N MET A 287 -10.60 -15.58 -0.64
CA MET A 287 -10.38 -14.96 -1.96
C MET A 287 -11.68 -14.67 -2.72
N THR A 288 -12.70 -15.53 -2.57
CA THR A 288 -13.93 -15.45 -3.37
C THR A 288 -15.21 -15.42 -2.52
N ARG A 289 -15.09 -15.56 -1.18
CA ARG A 289 -16.24 -15.54 -0.27
C ARG A 289 -17.00 -14.22 -0.41
N ARG A 290 -18.28 -14.28 -0.81
CA ARG A 290 -19.17 -13.12 -1.00
C ARG A 290 -18.53 -12.00 -1.85
N LEU A 291 -17.78 -12.38 -2.89
CA LEU A 291 -17.16 -11.44 -3.82
C LEU A 291 -18.24 -10.64 -4.56
N GLY A 292 -18.18 -9.31 -4.46
CA GLY A 292 -19.20 -8.39 -5.00
C GLY A 292 -20.38 -8.10 -4.06
N GLU A 293 -20.49 -8.80 -2.93
CA GLU A 293 -21.49 -8.54 -1.89
C GLU A 293 -20.86 -7.86 -0.68
N GLU A 294 -19.69 -8.34 -0.25
CA GLU A 294 -18.86 -7.75 0.79
C GLU A 294 -17.67 -7.02 0.16
N TRP A 295 -17.41 -5.80 0.62
CA TRP A 295 -16.34 -4.95 0.13
C TRP A 295 -15.35 -4.67 1.26
N LEU A 296 -14.20 -5.35 1.22
CA LEU A 296 -13.16 -5.24 2.24
C LEU A 296 -12.49 -3.86 2.26
N LEU A 297 -12.68 -3.05 1.23
CA LEU A 297 -12.30 -1.63 1.24
C LEU A 297 -12.89 -0.89 2.45
N ASN A 298 -14.09 -1.25 2.90
CA ASN A 298 -14.72 -0.63 4.06
C ASN A 298 -14.05 -0.98 5.40
N GLU A 299 -13.19 -1.99 5.42
CA GLU A 299 -12.41 -2.39 6.59
C GLU A 299 -10.98 -1.80 6.56
N VAL A 300 -10.62 -1.12 5.48
CA VAL A 300 -9.31 -0.45 5.37
C VAL A 300 -9.27 0.77 6.29
N ALA A 301 -8.24 0.84 7.11
CA ALA A 301 -8.06 1.88 8.11
C ALA A 301 -7.13 2.99 7.61
N ILE A 302 -7.57 4.24 7.66
CA ILE A 302 -6.75 5.41 7.38
C ILE A 302 -5.95 5.78 8.63
N LYS A 303 -4.64 5.95 8.49
CA LYS A 303 -3.73 6.25 9.60
C LYS A 303 -3.86 7.70 10.08
N PRO A 304 -4.11 7.95 11.38
CA PRO A 304 -4.05 9.31 11.95
C PRO A 304 -2.63 9.81 12.27
N PHE A 305 -1.62 8.94 12.26
CA PHE A 305 -0.23 9.28 12.57
C PHE A 305 0.74 8.75 11.49
N PRO A 306 1.83 9.47 11.16
CA PRO A 306 2.83 9.07 10.16
C PRO A 306 3.82 8.04 10.71
N ILE A 307 3.33 6.96 11.33
CA ILE A 307 4.11 5.88 11.95
C ILE A 307 3.54 4.50 11.61
N CYS A 308 4.26 3.44 11.97
CA CYS A 308 3.78 2.08 11.85
C CYS A 308 2.43 1.92 12.56
N HIS A 309 1.46 1.33 11.90
CA HIS A 309 0.08 1.23 12.42
C HIS A 309 0.00 0.47 13.75
N LEU A 310 0.91 -0.47 13.99
CA LEU A 310 1.01 -1.22 15.25
C LEU A 310 1.27 -0.32 16.49
N LEU A 311 1.72 0.94 16.30
CA LEU A 311 1.99 1.90 17.38
C LEU A 311 0.83 2.83 17.69
N HIS A 312 -0.18 2.90 16.85
CA HIS A 312 -1.22 3.94 16.91
C HIS A 312 -2.03 3.88 18.21
N ALA A 313 -2.42 2.68 18.65
CA ALA A 313 -3.16 2.50 19.90
C ALA A 313 -2.35 2.97 21.12
N CYS A 314 -1.04 2.67 21.15
CA CYS A 314 -0.15 3.14 22.21
C CYS A 314 0.06 4.65 22.15
N ALA A 315 0.21 5.25 20.98
CA ALA A 315 0.35 6.70 20.81
C ALA A 315 -0.92 7.43 21.27
N ASP A 316 -2.11 6.98 20.86
CA ASP A 316 -3.40 7.53 21.33
C ASP A 316 -3.53 7.40 22.85
N SER A 317 -3.13 6.25 23.42
CA SER A 317 -3.16 5.99 24.86
C SER A 317 -2.25 6.95 25.64
N ALA A 318 -1.03 7.19 25.15
CA ALA A 318 -0.10 8.15 25.77
C ALA A 318 -0.66 9.58 25.73
N LEU A 319 -1.20 10.00 24.59
CA LEU A 319 -1.83 11.33 24.43
C LEU A 319 -3.07 11.48 25.30
N ALA A 320 -3.87 10.41 25.45
CA ALA A 320 -5.05 10.41 26.34
C ALA A 320 -4.67 10.56 27.81
N ILE A 321 -3.67 9.77 28.27
CA ILE A 321 -3.16 9.88 29.65
C ILE A 321 -2.63 11.31 29.90
N ARG A 322 -1.80 11.84 29.00
CA ARG A 322 -1.24 13.18 29.11
C ARG A 322 -2.33 14.25 29.25
N ARG A 323 -3.34 14.21 28.40
CA ARG A 323 -4.45 15.18 28.44
C ARG A 323 -5.33 15.05 29.68
N LYS A 324 -5.72 13.80 30.03
CA LYS A 324 -6.64 13.51 31.13
C LYS A 324 -6.06 13.86 32.49
N HIS A 325 -4.75 13.63 32.67
CA HIS A 325 -4.09 13.78 33.97
C HIS A 325 -3.14 14.97 34.01
N ASN A 326 -3.02 15.73 32.93
CA ASN A 326 -2.08 16.88 32.79
C ASN A 326 -0.67 16.56 33.29
N ILE A 327 -0.21 15.29 32.97
CA ILE A 327 1.08 14.79 33.46
C ILE A 327 2.23 15.45 32.69
N LYS A 328 3.28 15.82 33.41
CA LYS A 328 4.52 16.35 32.84
C LYS A 328 5.54 15.24 32.64
N PRO A 329 6.42 15.31 31.62
CA PRO A 329 7.44 14.30 31.36
C PRO A 329 8.36 14.01 32.57
N GLU A 330 8.68 15.04 33.35
CA GLU A 330 9.51 14.92 34.55
C GLU A 330 8.87 14.11 35.67
N ASP A 331 7.55 14.02 35.74
CA ASP A 331 6.85 13.24 36.73
C ASP A 331 6.79 11.74 36.43
N ILE A 332 7.22 11.34 35.23
CA ILE A 332 7.18 9.96 34.77
C ILE A 332 8.40 9.19 35.26
N VAL A 333 8.18 8.11 35.98
CA VAL A 333 9.22 7.17 36.42
C VAL A 333 9.40 6.04 35.43
N LYS A 334 8.27 5.42 34.99
CA LYS A 334 8.28 4.27 34.06
C LYS A 334 7.07 4.35 33.14
N VAL A 335 7.24 3.94 31.89
CA VAL A 335 6.15 3.73 30.92
C VAL A 335 6.21 2.28 30.46
N ARG A 336 5.05 1.60 30.50
CA ARG A 336 4.88 0.25 29.94
C ARG A 336 3.94 0.33 28.76
N ALA A 337 4.41 -0.07 27.58
CA ALA A 337 3.62 -0.21 26.36
C ALA A 337 3.08 -1.65 26.31
N LEU A 338 1.78 -1.81 26.31
CA LEU A 338 1.13 -3.11 26.25
C LEU A 338 0.81 -3.43 24.79
N LEU A 339 1.39 -4.52 24.25
CA LEU A 339 1.39 -4.88 22.85
C LEU A 339 1.24 -6.38 22.66
N HIS A 340 0.76 -6.82 21.49
CA HIS A 340 0.77 -8.23 21.14
C HIS A 340 2.22 -8.73 20.94
N PRO A 341 2.62 -9.89 21.52
CA PRO A 341 4.01 -10.38 21.44
C PRO A 341 4.57 -10.54 20.02
N GLU A 342 3.74 -10.95 19.05
CA GLU A 342 4.18 -11.09 17.66
C GLU A 342 4.61 -9.76 17.03
N THR A 343 4.28 -8.62 17.64
CA THR A 343 4.66 -7.30 17.12
C THR A 343 5.99 -6.78 17.67
N PHE A 344 6.54 -7.39 18.73
CA PHE A 344 7.71 -6.87 19.45
C PHE A 344 8.92 -6.65 18.54
N HIS A 345 9.26 -7.65 17.73
CA HIS A 345 10.39 -7.58 16.81
C HIS A 345 10.25 -6.50 15.72
N TYR A 346 9.01 -6.03 15.46
CA TYR A 346 8.77 -4.95 14.49
C TYR A 346 8.98 -3.56 15.08
N ILE A 347 8.51 -3.35 16.32
CA ILE A 347 8.31 -1.99 16.85
C ILE A 347 8.94 -1.74 18.23
N ALA A 348 9.45 -2.76 18.90
CA ALA A 348 9.96 -2.65 20.28
C ALA A 348 11.38 -3.18 20.46
N GLU A 349 11.82 -4.08 19.58
CA GLU A 349 13.12 -4.79 19.70
C GLU A 349 14.05 -4.51 18.52
N PRO A 350 15.38 -4.53 18.75
CA PRO A 350 16.03 -4.50 20.06
C PRO A 350 15.86 -3.12 20.73
N PRO A 351 15.61 -3.08 22.06
CA PRO A 351 15.24 -1.82 22.75
C PRO A 351 16.29 -0.71 22.63
N GLU A 352 17.58 -1.02 22.63
CA GLU A 352 18.66 -0.03 22.54
C GLU A 352 18.56 0.78 21.24
N MET A 353 18.28 0.09 20.12
CA MET A 353 18.14 0.71 18.81
C MET A 353 16.84 1.55 18.74
N ARG A 354 15.75 1.05 19.37
CA ARG A 354 14.44 1.72 19.36
C ARG A 354 14.41 2.97 20.23
N ARG A 355 15.16 3.01 21.33
CA ARG A 355 15.23 4.18 22.23
C ARG A 355 15.96 5.36 21.62
N ARG A 356 16.83 5.13 20.63
CA ARG A 356 17.59 6.18 19.95
C ARG A 356 17.62 5.95 18.45
N PRO A 357 16.49 6.16 17.75
CA PRO A 357 16.47 6.01 16.31
C PRO A 357 17.40 7.04 15.65
N VAL A 358 18.13 6.59 14.63
CA VAL A 358 19.11 7.44 13.92
C VAL A 358 18.52 8.09 12.66
N SER A 359 17.28 7.77 12.32
CA SER A 359 16.55 8.35 11.19
C SER A 359 15.05 8.48 11.49
N ASP A 360 14.37 9.34 10.71
CA ASP A 360 12.91 9.45 10.72
C ASP A 360 12.24 8.08 10.50
N TYR A 361 12.79 7.31 9.59
CA TYR A 361 12.23 6.01 9.24
C TYR A 361 12.35 4.99 10.39
N MET A 362 13.47 4.94 11.10
CA MET A 362 13.62 4.10 12.28
C MET A 362 12.71 4.55 13.43
N ALA A 363 12.50 5.84 13.60
CA ALA A 363 11.59 6.40 14.61
C ALA A 363 10.13 5.95 14.39
N LYS A 364 9.68 5.82 13.11
CA LYS A 364 8.34 5.33 12.76
C LYS A 364 8.04 3.90 13.24
N PHE A 365 9.05 3.14 13.60
CA PHE A 365 8.96 1.76 14.10
C PHE A 365 9.47 1.61 15.53
N SER A 366 9.46 2.68 16.32
CA SER A 366 9.95 2.68 17.71
C SER A 366 8.83 3.06 18.69
N VAL A 367 8.30 2.08 19.42
CA VAL A 367 7.34 2.38 20.50
C VAL A 367 7.98 3.24 21.59
N GLN A 368 9.28 3.05 21.90
CA GLN A 368 9.96 3.79 22.92
C GLN A 368 10.07 5.27 22.57
N PHE A 369 10.50 5.59 21.36
CA PHE A 369 10.62 6.97 20.89
C PHE A 369 9.26 7.65 20.72
N VAL A 370 8.30 6.95 20.07
CA VAL A 370 6.97 7.50 19.81
C VAL A 370 6.24 7.88 21.10
N LEU A 371 6.25 7.00 22.10
CA LEU A 371 5.58 7.29 23.37
C LEU A 371 6.27 8.43 24.11
N ALA A 372 7.61 8.46 24.12
CA ALA A 372 8.36 9.57 24.73
C ALA A 372 8.02 10.90 24.03
N ALA A 373 7.98 10.93 22.70
CA ALA A 373 7.61 12.13 21.96
C ALA A 373 6.16 12.58 22.24
N CYS A 374 5.22 11.65 22.33
CA CYS A 374 3.83 11.92 22.70
C CYS A 374 3.72 12.60 24.09
N PHE A 375 4.47 12.10 25.07
CA PHE A 375 4.47 12.68 26.43
C PHE A 375 5.19 14.04 26.47
N VAL A 376 6.29 14.22 25.75
CA VAL A 376 7.05 15.48 25.74
C VAL A 376 6.33 16.56 24.95
N ARG A 377 5.89 16.25 23.72
CA ARG A 377 5.31 17.23 22.79
C ARG A 377 3.79 17.39 22.92
N GLY A 378 3.08 16.37 23.43
CA GLY A 378 1.61 16.34 23.52
C GLY A 378 0.89 16.14 22.20
N ARG A 379 1.63 15.75 21.16
CA ARG A 379 1.17 15.42 19.82
C ARG A 379 2.15 14.47 19.16
N PHE A 380 1.78 13.92 18.01
CA PHE A 380 2.71 13.21 17.14
C PHE A 380 2.35 13.46 15.67
N GLY A 381 3.29 13.94 14.88
CA GLY A 381 3.16 14.22 13.45
C GLY A 381 4.55 14.22 12.78
N PHE A 382 4.68 14.88 11.62
CA PHE A 382 5.96 14.96 10.92
C PHE A 382 7.03 15.73 11.72
N ALA A 383 6.63 16.75 12.47
CA ALA A 383 7.56 17.52 13.30
C ALA A 383 8.29 16.66 14.36
N GLU A 384 7.64 15.62 14.87
CA GLU A 384 8.22 14.68 15.83
C GLU A 384 9.14 13.63 15.18
N LEU A 385 9.25 13.63 13.84
CA LEU A 385 10.15 12.79 13.04
C LEU A 385 11.34 13.57 12.46
N GLU A 386 11.38 14.89 12.63
CA GLU A 386 12.47 15.73 12.15
C GLU A 386 13.71 15.65 13.07
N THR A 387 14.85 16.05 12.55
CA THR A 387 16.17 15.96 13.22
C THR A 387 16.17 16.54 14.62
N ASP A 388 15.47 17.66 14.85
CA ASP A 388 15.38 18.30 16.15
C ASP A 388 14.71 17.42 17.19
N ALA A 389 13.61 16.74 16.82
CA ALA A 389 12.91 15.82 17.70
C ALA A 389 13.71 14.52 17.94
N LEU A 390 14.37 14.00 16.89
CA LEU A 390 15.22 12.81 16.99
C LEU A 390 16.40 13.00 17.95
N ASN A 391 16.86 14.24 18.13
CA ASN A 391 17.96 14.60 19.01
C ASN A 391 17.52 15.34 20.29
N ASP A 392 16.22 15.47 20.54
CA ASP A 392 15.70 16.14 21.73
C ASP A 392 16.07 15.36 23.00
N PRO A 393 16.88 15.98 23.91
CA PRO A 393 17.34 15.28 25.10
C PRO A 393 16.21 14.87 26.05
N GLN A 394 15.08 15.59 26.07
CA GLN A 394 13.93 15.21 26.89
C GLN A 394 13.21 13.96 26.34
N ILE A 395 13.04 13.90 25.02
CA ILE A 395 12.46 12.72 24.36
C ILE A 395 13.37 11.51 24.57
N LEU A 396 14.69 11.65 24.31
CA LEU A 396 15.64 10.55 24.46
C LEU A 396 15.77 10.07 25.91
N ALA A 397 15.75 10.99 26.91
CA ALA A 397 15.77 10.62 28.31
C ALA A 397 14.52 9.87 28.73
N LEU A 398 13.33 10.29 28.24
CA LEU A 398 12.08 9.59 28.55
C LEU A 398 11.98 8.25 27.83
N ALA A 399 12.51 8.12 26.61
CA ALA A 399 12.53 6.87 25.85
C ALA A 399 13.29 5.74 26.59
N GLN A 400 14.30 6.08 27.43
CA GLN A 400 15.00 5.11 28.28
C GLN A 400 14.07 4.48 29.32
N LYS A 401 12.99 5.17 29.73
CA LYS A 401 12.02 4.73 30.74
C LYS A 401 10.87 3.95 30.11
N VAL A 402 10.81 3.83 28.78
CA VAL A 402 9.76 3.09 28.07
C VAL A 402 10.17 1.64 27.87
N HIS A 403 9.29 0.74 28.33
CA HIS A 403 9.41 -0.71 28.22
C HIS A 403 8.18 -1.27 27.51
N HIS A 404 8.33 -2.38 26.82
CA HIS A 404 7.21 -3.12 26.24
C HIS A 404 6.87 -4.34 27.07
N GLU A 405 5.61 -4.70 27.10
CA GLU A 405 5.07 -5.87 27.81
C GLU A 405 3.96 -6.51 26.97
N ALA A 406 3.74 -7.81 27.17
CA ALA A 406 2.66 -8.52 26.49
C ALA A 406 1.28 -8.04 26.98
N ASP A 407 0.39 -7.77 26.03
CA ASP A 407 -1.04 -7.58 26.29
C ASP A 407 -1.76 -8.92 26.07
N PRO A 408 -2.22 -9.60 27.14
CA PRO A 408 -2.91 -10.88 27.02
C PRO A 408 -4.29 -10.77 26.37
N ASP A 409 -4.89 -9.57 26.38
CA ASP A 409 -6.22 -9.28 25.85
C ASP A 409 -6.18 -8.58 24.48
N SER A 410 -5.04 -8.66 23.79
CA SER A 410 -4.85 -8.02 22.49
C SER A 410 -5.81 -8.55 21.43
N ALA A 411 -6.39 -7.63 20.67
CA ALA A 411 -7.27 -7.94 19.53
C ALA A 411 -6.53 -8.23 18.23
N PHE A 412 -5.19 -8.25 18.23
CA PHE A 412 -4.37 -8.57 17.06
C PHE A 412 -4.64 -10.01 16.57
N PRO A 413 -4.71 -10.28 15.25
CA PRO A 413 -4.47 -9.35 14.13
C PRO A 413 -5.71 -8.58 13.64
N LYS A 414 -6.91 -8.83 14.19
CA LYS A 414 -8.14 -8.18 13.73
C LYS A 414 -8.08 -6.66 13.87
N TYR A 415 -7.58 -6.18 15.02
CA TYR A 415 -7.27 -4.78 15.28
C TYR A 415 -5.89 -4.66 15.90
N PHE A 416 -5.23 -3.53 15.69
CA PHE A 416 -3.93 -3.26 16.30
C PHE A 416 -4.13 -2.57 17.65
N SER A 417 -4.66 -3.36 18.60
CA SER A 417 -4.87 -2.91 19.97
C SER A 417 -3.55 -2.61 20.69
N GLY A 418 -3.62 -1.81 21.72
CA GLY A 418 -2.48 -1.53 22.58
C GLY A 418 -2.86 -0.57 23.71
N GLY A 419 -1.96 -0.39 24.64
CA GLY A 419 -2.18 0.48 25.78
C GLY A 419 -0.91 0.97 26.42
N VAL A 420 -1.08 1.87 27.37
CA VAL A 420 0.04 2.46 28.11
C VAL A 420 -0.29 2.48 29.61
N VAL A 421 0.67 2.06 30.40
CA VAL A 421 0.66 2.21 31.86
C VAL A 421 1.83 3.12 32.25
N VAL A 422 1.53 4.21 32.94
CA VAL A 422 2.51 5.18 33.42
C VAL A 422 2.60 5.12 34.93
N THR A 423 3.80 4.87 35.45
CA THR A 423 4.12 5.00 36.87
C THR A 423 4.69 6.40 37.12
N THR A 424 4.09 7.14 38.01
CA THR A 424 4.48 8.52 38.36
C THR A 424 5.32 8.58 39.61
N LYS A 425 6.03 9.71 39.87
CA LYS A 425 6.86 9.93 41.06
C LYS A 425 6.09 9.88 42.38
N ASP A 426 4.80 10.23 42.35
CA ASP A 426 3.91 10.15 43.53
C ASP A 426 3.30 8.74 43.72
N GLY A 427 3.77 7.74 42.94
CA GLY A 427 3.39 6.35 43.07
C GLY A 427 2.09 5.96 42.40
N ARG A 428 1.40 6.84 41.67
CA ARG A 428 0.19 6.48 40.91
C ARG A 428 0.53 5.67 39.70
N GLU A 429 -0.35 4.73 39.34
CA GLU A 429 -0.38 4.10 38.03
C GLU A 429 -1.55 4.68 37.21
N LEU A 430 -1.23 5.25 36.05
CA LEU A 430 -2.19 5.80 35.12
C LEU A 430 -2.27 4.86 33.91
N VAL A 431 -3.47 4.36 33.60
CA VAL A 431 -3.70 3.36 32.56
C VAL A 431 -4.67 3.89 31.52
N HIS A 432 -4.34 3.63 30.26
CA HIS A 432 -5.26 3.80 29.14
C HIS A 432 -5.04 2.69 28.11
N MET A 433 -6.13 2.10 27.62
CA MET A 433 -6.13 0.99 26.66
C MET A 433 -7.01 1.35 25.46
N GLU A 434 -6.53 1.05 24.26
CA GLU A 434 -7.28 1.16 23.04
C GLU A 434 -7.43 -0.24 22.39
N LYS A 435 -8.64 -0.79 22.45
CA LYS A 435 -8.95 -2.11 21.88
C LYS A 435 -9.02 -2.08 20.36
N ILE A 436 -9.44 -0.95 19.80
CA ILE A 436 -9.51 -0.69 18.36
C ILE A 436 -8.64 0.53 18.09
N ASN A 437 -7.63 0.39 17.24
CA ASN A 437 -6.79 1.51 16.83
C ASN A 437 -7.63 2.55 16.06
N ARG A 438 -7.38 3.84 16.30
CA ARG A 438 -8.06 4.93 15.60
C ARG A 438 -7.81 4.82 14.10
N GLY A 439 -8.83 5.09 13.30
CA GLY A 439 -8.86 4.90 11.85
C GLY A 439 -9.45 3.56 11.40
N ALA A 440 -9.74 2.62 12.32
CA ALA A 440 -10.27 1.29 12.00
C ALA A 440 -11.64 1.04 12.66
N GLY A 441 -12.50 0.25 12.00
CA GLY A 441 -13.78 -0.22 12.53
C GLY A 441 -14.65 0.92 13.07
N GLU A 442 -15.16 0.77 14.31
CA GLU A 442 -15.99 1.78 14.99
C GLU A 442 -15.24 3.10 15.28
N ARG A 443 -13.92 3.12 15.14
CA ARG A 443 -13.07 4.30 15.30
C ARG A 443 -12.52 4.81 13.96
N ALA A 444 -13.18 4.48 12.84
CA ALA A 444 -12.84 5.02 11.53
C ALA A 444 -12.81 6.56 11.56
N LEU A 445 -11.91 7.15 10.78
CA LEU A 445 -11.87 8.61 10.65
C LEU A 445 -13.10 9.09 9.88
N SER A 446 -13.65 10.22 10.29
CA SER A 446 -14.73 10.89 9.57
C SER A 446 -14.20 11.50 8.25
N ALA A 447 -15.11 11.86 7.34
CA ALA A 447 -14.74 12.56 6.12
C ALA A 447 -14.06 13.90 6.40
N GLU A 448 -14.44 14.56 7.50
CA GLU A 448 -13.85 15.80 7.99
C GLU A 448 -12.40 15.56 8.47
N ASP A 449 -12.17 14.53 9.30
CA ASP A 449 -10.83 14.17 9.79
C ASP A 449 -9.87 13.85 8.61
N ILE A 450 -10.38 13.11 7.60
CA ILE A 450 -9.60 12.75 6.41
C ILE A 450 -9.30 14.00 5.57
N THR A 451 -10.28 14.89 5.44
CA THR A 451 -10.10 16.17 4.73
C THR A 451 -9.07 17.06 5.42
N GLU A 452 -9.13 17.15 6.76
CA GLU A 452 -8.15 17.88 7.57
C GLU A 452 -6.75 17.30 7.38
N LYS A 453 -6.59 15.97 7.52
CA LYS A 453 -5.33 15.27 7.24
C LYS A 453 -4.80 15.55 5.82
N PHE A 454 -5.68 15.55 4.81
CA PHE A 454 -5.31 15.89 3.44
C PHE A 454 -4.74 17.31 3.37
N PHE A 455 -5.42 18.31 3.95
CA PHE A 455 -4.93 19.69 3.94
C PHE A 455 -3.61 19.83 4.69
N ASP A 456 -3.48 19.23 5.86
CA ASP A 456 -2.24 19.25 6.64
C ASP A 456 -1.05 18.71 5.84
N ASN A 457 -1.25 17.62 5.10
CA ASN A 457 -0.23 17.02 4.25
C ASN A 457 0.02 17.85 2.99
N ALA A 458 -1.02 18.19 2.24
CA ALA A 458 -0.88 18.88 0.96
C ALA A 458 -0.28 20.27 1.10
N THR A 459 -0.68 21.02 2.13
CA THR A 459 -0.19 22.40 2.34
C THR A 459 1.26 22.50 2.80
N LEU A 460 1.92 21.37 3.06
CA LEU A 460 3.37 21.34 3.24
C LEU A 460 4.14 21.70 1.96
N VAL A 461 3.52 21.52 0.79
CA VAL A 461 4.19 21.65 -0.52
C VAL A 461 3.41 22.50 -1.52
N ILE A 462 2.11 22.69 -1.35
CA ILE A 462 1.26 23.49 -2.25
C ILE A 462 0.40 24.49 -1.48
N SER A 463 -0.09 25.50 -2.18
CA SER A 463 -1.00 26.51 -1.59
C SER A 463 -2.37 25.89 -1.26
N LYS A 464 -3.06 26.46 -0.26
CA LYS A 464 -4.41 26.03 0.12
C LYS A 464 -5.41 26.07 -1.05
N PRO A 465 -5.42 27.08 -1.94
CA PRO A 465 -6.27 27.05 -3.14
C PRO A 465 -5.94 25.92 -4.12
N GLN A 466 -4.67 25.51 -4.24
CA GLN A 466 -4.31 24.33 -5.03
C GLN A 466 -4.79 23.03 -4.37
N ALA A 467 -4.60 22.91 -3.06
CA ALA A 467 -5.10 21.78 -2.28
C ALA A 467 -6.63 21.64 -2.42
N GLU A 468 -7.38 22.74 -2.36
CA GLU A 468 -8.84 22.73 -2.55
C GLU A 468 -9.26 22.27 -3.95
N ARG A 469 -8.53 22.65 -4.99
CA ARG A 469 -8.79 22.14 -6.35
C ARG A 469 -8.57 20.64 -6.45
N ILE A 470 -7.51 20.12 -5.82
CA ILE A 470 -7.21 18.69 -5.79
C ILE A 470 -8.29 17.94 -5.00
N ARG A 471 -8.65 18.43 -3.81
CA ARG A 471 -9.72 17.85 -3.00
C ARG A 471 -11.01 17.70 -3.81
N LYS A 472 -11.43 18.79 -4.48
CA LYS A 472 -12.62 18.77 -5.32
C LYS A 472 -12.51 17.79 -6.48
N ALA A 473 -11.37 17.77 -7.19
CA ALA A 473 -11.15 16.87 -8.32
C ALA A 473 -11.20 15.39 -7.89
N VAL A 474 -10.65 15.06 -6.72
CA VAL A 474 -10.69 13.70 -6.17
C VAL A 474 -12.11 13.31 -5.75
N LEU A 475 -12.83 14.17 -5.02
CA LEU A 475 -14.18 13.84 -4.56
C LEU A 475 -15.20 13.77 -5.70
N ASP A 476 -14.97 14.48 -6.80
CA ASP A 476 -15.81 14.46 -8.01
C ASP A 476 -15.20 13.57 -9.13
N MET A 477 -14.21 12.72 -8.81
CA MET A 477 -13.41 12.01 -9.82
C MET A 477 -14.22 11.14 -10.77
N ASP A 478 -15.31 10.54 -10.30
CA ASP A 478 -16.20 9.70 -11.10
C ASP A 478 -17.02 10.46 -12.14
N ARG A 479 -17.03 11.80 -12.09
CA ARG A 479 -17.77 12.68 -13.01
C ARG A 479 -16.89 13.27 -14.11
N HIS A 480 -15.59 13.03 -14.07
CA HIS A 480 -14.61 13.65 -14.98
C HIS A 480 -13.74 12.57 -15.64
N GLY A 481 -12.88 12.97 -16.57
CA GLY A 481 -11.91 12.07 -17.18
C GLY A 481 -10.72 11.80 -16.26
N ALA A 482 -10.15 10.60 -16.32
CA ALA A 482 -8.96 10.25 -15.55
C ALA A 482 -7.76 11.16 -15.86
N ARG A 483 -7.63 11.63 -17.11
CA ARG A 483 -6.57 12.60 -17.49
C ARG A 483 -6.70 13.94 -16.79
N ASP A 484 -7.93 14.43 -16.55
CA ASP A 484 -8.14 15.70 -15.87
C ASP A 484 -7.74 15.61 -14.40
N LEU A 485 -8.05 14.50 -13.75
CA LEU A 485 -7.57 14.21 -12.40
C LEU A 485 -6.03 14.15 -12.38
N ALA A 486 -5.43 13.38 -13.28
CA ALA A 486 -3.98 13.20 -13.34
C ALA A 486 -3.24 14.54 -13.55
N ARG A 487 -3.75 15.43 -14.44
CA ARG A 487 -3.22 16.79 -14.63
C ARG A 487 -3.34 17.64 -13.37
N THR A 488 -4.49 17.56 -12.69
CA THR A 488 -4.72 18.32 -11.44
C THR A 488 -3.75 17.90 -10.35
N LEU A 489 -3.44 16.61 -10.27
CA LEU A 489 -2.49 16.05 -9.30
C LEU A 489 -1.03 16.36 -9.63
N ALA A 490 -0.68 16.58 -10.91
CA ALA A 490 0.69 16.83 -11.37
C ALA A 490 1.20 18.27 -11.10
N LEU A 491 0.37 19.19 -10.65
CA LEU A 491 0.74 20.60 -10.37
C LEU A 491 1.32 21.35 -11.58
N ASN A 492 0.75 21.14 -12.75
CA ASN A 492 1.13 21.86 -13.99
C ASN A 492 0.57 23.28 -14.01
#